data_329df13bea2300ae5cbf910308f4f213
#
_entry.id   329df13bea2300ae5cbf910308f4f213
#
_cell.length_a   1.000
_cell.length_b   1.000
_cell.length_c   1.000
_cell.angle_alpha   90.00
_cell.angle_beta   90.00
_cell.angle_gamma   90.00
#
_symmetry.space_group_name_H-M   'P 1'
#
loop_
_entity.id
_entity.type
_entity.pdbx_description
1 polymer ?
#
loop_
_entity_poly.entity_id
_entity_poly.type
_entity_poly.pdbx_seq_one_letter_code
_entity_poly.pdbx_strand_id
1 'polypeptide(L)'
;MPVHQSDHYSFLVKFYPSRGVFYVGIVVHVLALVACFFTGLALIVKSLVFMMVLVSLSRQFYIFKPQQWAQLKYSSVQGWSYGQGEQELTPITILPSTVITTRLVIIHALNENQQWQAIVIGYDSLADDSFRQLRVNLKVLN
;
A
#
# COMPACT_ATOMS: atom_id res chain seq x y z
N MET A 1 -0.59 -27.60 38.36
CA MET A 1 0.42 -26.96 37.46
C MET A 1 -0.32 -25.96 36.59
N PRO A 2 -0.10 -24.67 36.75
CA PRO A 2 -0.74 -23.71 35.84
C PRO A 2 -0.10 -23.84 34.46
N VAL A 3 -0.92 -24.18 33.48
CA VAL A 3 -0.56 -24.11 32.06
C VAL A 3 -0.26 -22.64 31.79
N HIS A 4 1.00 -22.31 31.55
CA HIS A 4 1.42 -21.05 31.00
C HIS A 4 0.67 -20.88 29.66
N GLN A 5 -0.40 -20.11 29.71
CA GLN A 5 -1.06 -19.56 28.53
C GLN A 5 -0.01 -18.63 27.93
N SER A 6 0.77 -19.11 26.99
CA SER A 6 1.66 -18.29 26.20
C SER A 6 0.77 -17.25 25.52
N ASP A 7 0.87 -16.00 25.98
CA ASP A 7 0.23 -14.86 25.36
C ASP A 7 0.66 -14.81 23.89
N HIS A 8 -0.14 -15.42 23.04
CA HIS A 8 0.04 -15.35 21.59
C HIS A 8 -0.28 -13.91 21.18
N TYR A 9 0.76 -13.07 21.18
CA TYR A 9 0.62 -11.73 20.66
C TYR A 9 0.14 -11.81 19.22
N SER A 10 -1.05 -11.32 18.97
CA SER A 10 -1.65 -11.24 17.65
C SER A 10 -2.11 -9.81 17.38
N PHE A 11 -1.70 -9.27 16.25
CA PHE A 11 -2.08 -7.94 15.80
C PHE A 11 -2.77 -8.06 14.45
N LEU A 12 -3.98 -7.53 14.34
CA LEU A 12 -4.77 -7.53 13.11
C LEU A 12 -5.18 -6.11 12.75
N VAL A 13 -4.87 -5.70 11.53
CA VAL A 13 -5.26 -4.41 10.99
C VAL A 13 -6.00 -4.61 9.68
N LYS A 14 -7.19 -4.01 9.57
CA LYS A 14 -7.96 -3.89 8.33
C LYS A 14 -7.81 -2.48 7.81
N PHE A 15 -7.53 -2.33 6.53
CA PHE A 15 -7.34 -1.03 5.89
C PHE A 15 -7.98 -0.99 4.51
N TYR A 16 -8.33 0.22 4.10
CA TYR A 16 -8.90 0.52 2.79
C TYR A 16 -7.86 1.23 1.90
N PRO A 17 -8.03 1.23 0.57
CA PRO A 17 -7.18 2.03 -0.30
C PRO A 17 -7.20 3.50 0.11
N SER A 18 -6.02 4.10 0.25
CA SER A 18 -5.87 5.50 0.64
C SER A 18 -6.43 6.43 -0.44
N ARG A 19 -7.42 7.24 -0.07
CA ARG A 19 -7.95 8.31 -0.94
C ARG A 19 -6.90 9.39 -1.17
N GLY A 20 -6.08 9.69 -0.15
CA GLY A 20 -5.00 10.66 -0.25
C GLY A 20 -3.98 10.28 -1.33
N VAL A 21 -3.54 9.02 -1.34
CA VAL A 21 -2.62 8.50 -2.37
C VAL A 21 -3.26 8.59 -3.76
N PHE A 22 -4.55 8.28 -3.88
CA PHE A 22 -5.27 8.39 -5.14
C PHE A 22 -5.32 9.84 -5.66
N TYR A 23 -5.68 10.82 -4.81
CA TYR A 23 -5.71 12.22 -5.20
C TYR A 23 -4.34 12.77 -5.56
N VAL A 24 -3.28 12.41 -4.82
CA VAL A 24 -1.90 12.78 -5.18
C VAL A 24 -1.55 12.26 -6.57
N GLY A 25 -1.92 11.02 -6.87
CA GLY A 25 -1.74 10.47 -8.21
C GLY A 25 -2.43 11.30 -9.30
N ILE A 26 -3.70 11.70 -9.10
CA ILE A 26 -4.42 12.57 -10.05
C ILE A 26 -3.70 13.90 -10.23
N VAL A 27 -3.29 14.56 -9.14
CA VAL A 27 -2.59 15.85 -9.20
C VAL A 27 -1.30 15.74 -10.02
N VAL A 28 -0.52 14.68 -9.80
CA VAL A 28 0.72 14.46 -10.58
C VAL A 28 0.43 14.30 -12.07
N HIS A 29 -0.62 13.58 -12.45
CA HIS A 29 -1.00 13.41 -13.85
C HIS A 29 -1.47 14.74 -14.48
N VAL A 30 -2.25 15.53 -13.74
CA VAL A 30 -2.68 16.87 -14.20
C VAL A 30 -1.47 17.78 -14.38
N LEU A 31 -0.53 17.81 -13.45
CA LEU A 31 0.70 18.59 -13.57
C LEU A 31 1.54 18.14 -14.77
N ALA A 32 1.62 16.84 -15.04
CA ALA A 32 2.32 16.31 -16.20
C ALA A 32 1.68 16.77 -17.52
N LEU A 33 0.34 16.77 -17.59
CA LEU A 33 -0.39 17.29 -18.75
C LEU A 33 -0.13 18.79 -18.96
N VAL A 34 -0.23 19.59 -17.89
CA VAL A 34 0.04 21.03 -17.93
C VAL A 34 1.48 21.28 -18.39
N ALA A 35 2.46 20.59 -17.82
CA ALA A 35 3.85 20.72 -18.23
C ALA A 35 4.05 20.37 -19.72
N CYS A 36 3.36 19.34 -20.21
CA CYS A 36 3.42 18.95 -21.62
C CYS A 36 2.93 20.07 -22.56
N PHE A 37 1.92 20.85 -22.15
CA PHE A 37 1.44 21.99 -22.92
C PHE A 37 2.49 23.10 -23.09
N PHE A 38 3.23 23.40 -22.03
CA PHE A 38 4.21 24.50 -22.01
C PHE A 38 5.57 24.11 -22.62
N THR A 39 5.80 22.85 -22.93
CA THR A 39 7.06 22.43 -23.57
C THR A 39 7.09 22.77 -25.05
N GLY A 40 8.27 23.15 -25.57
CA GLY A 40 8.52 23.39 -26.99
C GLY A 40 8.70 22.13 -27.85
N LEU A 41 8.23 20.96 -27.36
CA LEU A 41 8.38 19.68 -28.05
C LEU A 41 7.57 19.60 -29.37
N ALA A 42 8.06 18.81 -30.32
CA ALA A 42 7.33 18.52 -31.55
C ALA A 42 5.97 17.90 -31.27
N LEU A 43 4.96 18.24 -32.10
CA LEU A 43 3.57 17.81 -31.90
C LEU A 43 3.40 16.29 -31.71
N ILE A 44 4.18 15.51 -32.47
CA ILE A 44 4.18 14.04 -32.40
C ILE A 44 4.59 13.56 -31.01
N VAL A 45 5.65 14.14 -30.42
CA VAL A 45 6.13 13.79 -29.09
C VAL A 45 5.11 14.18 -28.02
N LYS A 46 4.49 15.37 -28.14
CA LYS A 46 3.41 15.80 -27.25
C LYS A 46 2.23 14.83 -27.28
N SER A 47 1.80 14.41 -28.45
CA SER A 47 0.70 13.46 -28.60
C SER A 47 1.00 12.12 -27.94
N LEU A 48 2.24 11.63 -28.09
CA LEU A 48 2.67 10.37 -27.49
C LEU A 48 2.66 10.45 -25.95
N VAL A 49 3.25 11.52 -25.40
CA VAL A 49 3.27 11.75 -23.93
C VAL A 49 1.84 11.89 -23.39
N PHE A 50 0.99 12.64 -24.08
CA PHE A 50 -0.42 12.81 -23.70
C PHE A 50 -1.15 11.47 -23.63
N MET A 51 -1.01 10.62 -24.64
CA MET A 51 -1.57 9.28 -24.68
C MET A 51 -1.06 8.39 -23.53
N MET A 52 0.25 8.43 -23.25
CA MET A 52 0.82 7.68 -22.12
C MET A 52 0.25 8.13 -20.78
N VAL A 53 0.07 9.43 -20.56
CA VAL A 53 -0.52 9.97 -19.33
C VAL A 53 -1.98 9.56 -19.20
N LEU A 54 -2.75 9.59 -20.30
CA LEU A 54 -4.16 9.13 -20.29
C LEU A 54 -4.28 7.65 -19.97
N VAL A 55 -3.45 6.80 -20.56
CA VAL A 55 -3.43 5.36 -20.28
C VAL A 55 -3.07 5.11 -18.82
N SER A 56 -2.05 5.81 -18.29
CA SER A 56 -1.63 5.69 -16.89
C SER A 56 -2.76 6.12 -15.94
N LEU A 57 -3.44 7.24 -16.23
CA LEU A 57 -4.56 7.74 -15.45
C LEU A 57 -5.74 6.76 -15.48
N SER A 58 -6.09 6.24 -16.64
CA SER A 58 -7.16 5.24 -16.80
C SER A 58 -6.88 3.99 -15.98
N ARG A 59 -5.62 3.52 -16.01
CA ARG A 59 -5.19 2.37 -15.20
C ARG A 59 -5.31 2.66 -13.70
N GLN A 60 -4.96 3.87 -13.26
CA GLN A 60 -5.09 4.28 -11.86
C GLN A 60 -6.55 4.24 -11.40
N PHE A 61 -7.49 4.74 -12.20
CA PHE A 61 -8.93 4.65 -11.90
C PHE A 61 -9.43 3.21 -11.89
N TYR A 62 -8.96 2.37 -12.82
CA TYR A 62 -9.36 0.97 -12.89
C TYR A 62 -8.90 0.16 -11.67
N ILE A 63 -7.67 0.42 -11.20
CA ILE A 63 -7.09 -0.28 -10.04
C ILE A 63 -7.68 0.22 -8.72
N PHE A 64 -8.06 1.52 -8.65
CA PHE A 64 -8.62 2.09 -7.43
C PHE A 64 -10.05 1.60 -7.20
N LYS A 65 -10.20 0.67 -6.26
CA LYS A 65 -11.51 0.15 -5.82
C LYS A 65 -11.70 0.50 -4.34
N PRO A 66 -12.39 1.61 -4.02
CA PRO A 66 -12.49 2.11 -2.64
C PRO A 66 -13.21 1.16 -1.68
N GLN A 67 -13.96 0.20 -2.20
CA GLN A 67 -14.67 -0.79 -1.38
C GLN A 67 -13.83 -2.05 -1.07
N GLN A 68 -12.69 -2.25 -1.73
CA GLN A 68 -11.81 -3.36 -1.43
C GLN A 68 -10.98 -3.04 -0.19
N TRP A 69 -11.26 -3.76 0.88
CA TRP A 69 -10.42 -3.72 2.08
C TRP A 69 -9.35 -4.81 2.01
N ALA A 70 -8.28 -4.57 2.73
CA ALA A 70 -7.22 -5.55 2.92
C ALA A 70 -6.93 -5.71 4.41
N GLN A 71 -6.32 -6.81 4.77
CA GLN A 71 -5.95 -7.09 6.15
C GLN A 71 -4.50 -7.54 6.25
N LEU A 72 -3.85 -7.04 7.28
CA LEU A 72 -2.51 -7.43 7.67
C LEU A 72 -2.58 -7.99 9.09
N LYS A 73 -2.10 -9.21 9.25
CA LYS A 73 -2.07 -9.90 10.55
C LYS A 73 -0.64 -10.26 10.91
N TYR A 74 -0.29 -10.04 12.15
CA TYR A 74 0.91 -10.59 12.77
C TYR A 74 0.53 -11.62 13.82
N SER A 75 1.23 -12.75 13.84
CA SER A 75 1.13 -13.76 14.88
C SER A 75 2.53 -14.18 15.29
N SER A 76 2.77 -14.34 16.59
CA SER A 76 4.06 -14.83 17.10
C SER A 76 4.43 -16.23 16.59
N VAL A 77 3.46 -17.00 16.09
CA VAL A 77 3.67 -18.35 15.57
C VAL A 77 3.92 -18.36 14.05
N GLN A 78 3.17 -17.57 13.31
CA GLN A 78 3.17 -17.60 11.83
C GLN A 78 3.83 -16.36 11.19
N GLY A 79 4.22 -15.37 12.00
CA GLY A 79 4.73 -14.10 11.48
C GLY A 79 3.66 -13.23 10.82
N TRP A 80 4.05 -12.51 9.77
CA TRP A 80 3.18 -11.61 9.03
C TRP A 80 2.37 -12.37 7.97
N SER A 81 1.08 -12.04 7.88
CA SER A 81 0.16 -12.55 6.86
C SER A 81 -0.67 -11.42 6.27
N TYR A 82 -0.94 -11.49 4.98
CA TYR A 82 -1.69 -10.48 4.21
C TYR A 82 -2.83 -11.13 3.44
N GLY A 83 -3.97 -10.46 3.36
CA GLY A 83 -5.12 -10.89 2.56
C GLY A 83 -5.92 -9.70 2.05
N GLN A 84 -6.56 -9.86 0.90
CA GLN A 84 -7.46 -8.86 0.31
C GLN A 84 -8.92 -9.35 0.42
N GLY A 85 -9.79 -8.49 0.98
CA GLY A 85 -11.20 -8.83 1.16
C GLY A 85 -11.39 -10.05 2.06
N GLU A 86 -12.19 -10.99 1.59
CA GLU A 86 -12.50 -12.25 2.27
C GLU A 86 -11.53 -13.40 1.91
N GLN A 87 -10.47 -13.09 1.15
CA GLN A 87 -9.47 -14.09 0.81
C GLN A 87 -8.71 -14.58 2.04
N GLU A 88 -8.25 -15.82 1.99
CA GLU A 88 -7.40 -16.39 3.03
C GLU A 88 -6.13 -15.56 3.23
N LEU A 89 -5.72 -15.45 4.48
CA LEU A 89 -4.47 -14.78 4.85
C LEU A 89 -3.29 -15.64 4.38
N THR A 90 -2.51 -15.09 3.45
CA THR A 90 -1.28 -15.74 2.99
C THR A 90 -0.08 -15.20 3.76
N PRO A 91 0.84 -16.05 4.22
CA PRO A 91 2.04 -15.58 4.88
C PRO A 91 2.92 -14.77 3.92
N ILE A 92 3.51 -13.72 4.47
CA ILE A 92 4.40 -12.80 3.75
C ILE A 92 5.67 -12.57 4.57
N THR A 93 6.77 -12.34 3.88
CA THR A 93 8.02 -11.91 4.50
C THR A 93 8.21 -10.43 4.24
N ILE A 94 8.21 -9.60 5.30
CA ILE A 94 8.46 -8.17 5.18
C ILE A 94 9.95 -7.92 4.96
N LEU A 95 10.27 -7.08 3.99
CA LEU A 95 11.65 -6.75 3.65
C LEU A 95 12.14 -5.53 4.43
N PRO A 96 13.44 -5.45 4.74
CA PRO A 96 14.05 -4.29 5.40
C PRO A 96 13.92 -2.98 4.62
N SER A 97 13.63 -3.06 3.30
CA SER A 97 13.38 -1.91 2.43
C SER A 97 12.01 -1.24 2.67
N THR A 98 11.23 -1.72 3.63
CA THR A 98 9.95 -1.12 4.04
C THR A 98 10.15 0.33 4.50
N VAL A 99 9.37 1.25 3.93
CA VAL A 99 9.43 2.68 4.24
C VAL A 99 8.31 3.05 5.22
N ILE A 100 8.69 3.60 6.37
CA ILE A 100 7.75 3.99 7.43
C ILE A 100 7.86 5.50 7.64
N THR A 101 6.81 6.23 7.28
CA THR A 101 6.70 7.67 7.52
C THR A 101 5.55 8.00 8.49
N THR A 102 5.35 9.28 8.78
CA THR A 102 4.24 9.73 9.64
C THR A 102 2.86 9.64 8.96
N ARG A 103 2.80 9.67 7.63
CA ARG A 103 1.55 9.68 6.85
C ARG A 103 1.37 8.50 5.91
N LEU A 104 2.44 7.76 5.64
CA LEU A 104 2.47 6.70 4.67
C LEU A 104 3.39 5.58 5.14
N VAL A 105 2.94 4.35 4.99
CA VAL A 105 3.75 3.14 5.16
C VAL A 105 3.74 2.39 3.84
N ILE A 106 4.91 2.06 3.32
CA ILE A 106 5.09 1.23 2.13
C ILE A 106 5.77 -0.05 2.57
N ILE A 107 5.02 -1.12 2.69
CA ILE A 107 5.54 -2.42 3.07
C ILE A 107 6.02 -3.13 1.81
N HIS A 108 7.30 -3.42 1.74
CA HIS A 108 7.86 -4.29 0.73
C HIS A 108 7.87 -5.72 1.28
N ALA A 109 7.19 -6.62 0.61
CA ALA A 109 7.04 -7.99 1.05
C ALA A 109 7.25 -9.00 -0.08
N LEU A 110 7.64 -10.20 0.30
CA LEU A 110 7.64 -11.38 -0.57
C LEU A 110 6.48 -12.28 -0.16
N ASN A 111 5.70 -12.75 -1.13
CA ASN A 111 4.70 -13.76 -0.90
C ASN A 111 5.36 -15.18 -0.83
N GLU A 112 4.56 -16.22 -0.58
CA GLU A 112 5.03 -17.60 -0.54
C GLU A 112 5.77 -18.03 -1.81
N ASN A 113 5.40 -17.49 -2.96
CA ASN A 113 6.00 -17.79 -4.25
C ASN A 113 7.24 -16.92 -4.54
N GLN A 114 7.80 -16.23 -3.54
CA GLN A 114 8.95 -15.32 -3.66
C GLN A 114 8.69 -14.16 -4.64
N GLN A 115 7.44 -13.82 -4.90
CA GLN A 115 7.08 -12.68 -5.73
C GLN A 115 7.05 -11.42 -4.88
N TRP A 116 7.69 -10.38 -5.39
CA TRP A 116 7.74 -9.08 -4.76
C TRP A 116 6.38 -8.36 -4.86
N GLN A 117 5.94 -7.80 -3.76
CA GLN A 117 4.74 -6.96 -3.71
C GLN A 117 4.97 -5.74 -2.82
N ALA A 118 4.36 -4.62 -3.19
CA ALA A 118 4.33 -3.41 -2.37
C ALA A 118 2.90 -3.18 -1.86
N ILE A 119 2.77 -3.04 -0.53
CA ILE A 119 1.51 -2.73 0.14
C ILE A 119 1.61 -1.30 0.64
N VAL A 120 0.78 -0.41 0.11
CA VAL A 120 0.76 1.01 0.45
C VAL A 120 -0.39 1.29 1.41
N ILE A 121 -0.07 1.76 2.61
CA ILE A 121 -1.04 2.07 3.65
C ILE A 121 -0.90 3.55 3.99
N GLY A 122 -1.91 4.35 3.65
CA GLY A 122 -1.99 5.75 4.01
C GLY A 122 -2.55 5.93 5.42
N TYR A 123 -2.24 7.05 6.04
CA TYR A 123 -2.82 7.46 7.32
C TYR A 123 -4.36 7.46 7.29
N ASP A 124 -4.95 7.89 6.17
CA ASP A 124 -6.39 7.91 5.93
C ASP A 124 -7.03 6.54 5.64
N SER A 125 -6.22 5.50 5.54
CA SER A 125 -6.67 4.11 5.31
C SER A 125 -7.08 3.40 6.61
N LEU A 126 -6.71 3.93 7.76
CA LEU A 126 -6.86 3.36 9.09
C LEU A 126 -7.37 4.40 10.08
N ALA A 127 -7.93 3.95 11.21
CA ALA A 127 -8.11 4.80 12.36
C ALA A 127 -6.76 5.23 12.96
N ASP A 128 -6.68 6.44 13.51
CA ASP A 128 -5.44 7.07 13.99
C ASP A 128 -4.60 6.17 14.91
N ASP A 129 -5.24 5.55 15.88
CA ASP A 129 -4.57 4.66 16.83
C ASP A 129 -4.02 3.39 16.16
N SER A 130 -4.75 2.86 15.19
CA SER A 130 -4.34 1.67 14.45
C SER A 130 -3.13 1.93 13.55
N PHE A 131 -3.06 3.11 12.94
CA PHE A 131 -1.91 3.50 12.13
C PHE A 131 -0.64 3.68 12.97
N ARG A 132 -0.78 4.28 14.16
CA ARG A 132 0.31 4.41 15.12
C ARG A 132 0.80 3.03 15.59
N GLN A 133 -0.11 2.14 15.97
CA GLN A 133 0.22 0.77 16.39
C GLN A 133 0.91 -0.02 15.28
N LEU A 134 0.43 0.08 14.05
CA LEU A 134 1.06 -0.54 12.88
C LEU A 134 2.52 -0.10 12.73
N ARG A 135 2.79 1.20 12.82
CA ARG A 135 4.15 1.75 12.72
C ARG A 135 5.08 1.25 13.82
N VAL A 136 4.58 1.16 15.04
CA VAL A 136 5.36 0.63 16.18
C VAL A 136 5.67 -0.85 15.95
N ASN A 137 4.66 -1.65 15.59
CA ASN A 137 4.82 -3.08 15.36
C ASN A 137 5.78 -3.38 14.20
N LEU A 138 5.70 -2.63 13.11
CA LEU A 138 6.63 -2.78 12.00
C LEU A 138 8.08 -2.45 12.37
N LYS A 139 8.30 -1.51 13.30
CA LYS A 139 9.65 -1.17 13.78
C LYS A 139 10.23 -2.18 14.77
N VAL A 140 9.37 -2.83 15.54
CA VAL A 140 9.81 -3.75 16.61
C VAL A 140 9.92 -5.19 16.12
N LEU A 141 9.07 -5.57 15.15
CA LEU A 141 8.89 -6.95 14.71
C LEU A 141 9.52 -7.26 13.33
N ASN A 142 10.25 -6.29 12.74
CA ASN A 142 10.89 -6.46 11.42
C ASN A 142 12.43 -6.56 11.52
#